data_935b3331b214f11000d58be1d1793e1d
#
_entry.id   935b3331b214f11000d58be1d1793e1d
#
_cell.length_a   1.000
_cell.length_b   1.000
_cell.length_c   1.000
_cell.angle_alpha   90.00
_cell.angle_beta   90.00
_cell.angle_gamma   90.00
#
_symmetry.space_group_name_H-M   'P 1'
#
loop_
_entity.id
_entity.type
_entity.pdbx_description
1 polymer ?
#
loop_
_entity_poly.entity_id
_entity_poly.type
_entity_poly.pdbx_seq_one_letter_code
_entity_poly.pdbx_strand_id
1 'polypeptide(L)'
;MKALRLALALGVAAGMTAVIRYAVASDHQDTPEVELSPRMDINDVYAFPGASDDRIALVMTTSSPLTPAQTQNASFDPDLLYQFKIDNTGDAVEDLVIQVTFDGSGANSRVNVVGPVAPVMTGTRNKLVQATASVSGRVNTTLGSPSGIQVFAGPRDDPFFLDLEQFFRIIPDRKPVSGPLSQLPDVPTATAFRAPGAAVDYLAGVNALAIVLELPKSMLTTGGSTRIGIWGTISR
;
A
#
# COMPACT_ATOMS: atom_id res chain seq x y z
N MET A 1 35.17 11.92 25.96
CA MET A 1 33.81 11.34 26.10
C MET A 1 32.72 12.06 25.30
N LYS A 2 32.69 13.41 25.28
CA LYS A 2 31.67 14.14 24.49
C LYS A 2 31.78 13.97 22.95
N ALA A 3 33.01 13.94 22.42
CA ALA A 3 33.27 13.74 20.99
C ALA A 3 32.89 12.34 20.48
N LEU A 4 33.11 11.30 21.31
CA LEU A 4 32.73 9.91 20.95
C LEU A 4 31.23 9.71 20.93
N ARG A 5 30.48 10.38 21.82
CA ARG A 5 28.99 10.34 21.81
C ARG A 5 28.40 11.07 20.61
N LEU A 6 29.02 12.16 20.17
CA LEU A 6 28.61 12.91 19.00
C LEU A 6 28.85 12.11 17.69
N ALA A 7 29.99 11.42 17.60
CA ALA A 7 30.31 10.57 16.46
C ALA A 7 29.37 9.35 16.36
N LEU A 8 28.97 8.78 17.51
CA LEU A 8 28.00 7.66 17.54
C LEU A 8 26.59 8.12 17.15
N ALA A 9 26.16 9.30 17.62
CA ALA A 9 24.86 9.87 17.25
C ALA A 9 24.76 10.24 15.76
N LEU A 10 25.85 10.79 15.19
CA LEU A 10 25.94 11.09 13.77
C LEU A 10 25.97 9.81 12.90
N GLY A 11 26.63 8.75 13.37
CA GLY A 11 26.66 7.45 12.69
C GLY A 11 25.28 6.78 12.65
N VAL A 12 24.53 6.85 13.75
CA VAL A 12 23.15 6.29 13.83
C VAL A 12 22.18 7.12 12.99
N ALA A 13 22.28 8.46 13.00
CA ALA A 13 21.44 9.32 12.18
C ALA A 13 21.73 9.14 10.67
N ALA A 14 23.00 8.96 10.29
CA ALA A 14 23.38 8.68 8.90
C ALA A 14 22.91 7.27 8.45
N GLY A 15 22.93 6.29 9.34
CA GLY A 15 22.40 4.95 9.09
C GLY A 15 20.90 4.94 8.87
N MET A 16 20.13 5.67 9.71
CA MET A 16 18.67 5.77 9.56
C MET A 16 18.24 6.52 8.29
N THR A 17 18.92 7.60 7.94
CA THR A 17 18.63 8.33 6.68
C THR A 17 19.01 7.52 5.44
N ALA A 18 19.99 6.64 5.54
CA ALA A 18 20.36 5.74 4.47
C ALA A 18 19.24 4.69 4.21
N VAL A 19 18.72 4.04 5.26
CA VAL A 19 17.65 3.02 5.12
C VAL A 19 16.41 3.60 4.40
N ILE A 20 16.00 4.81 4.74
CA ILE A 20 14.82 5.46 4.10
C ILE A 20 15.01 5.69 2.59
N ARG A 21 16.23 5.98 2.15
CA ARG A 21 16.53 6.17 0.72
C ARG A 21 16.57 4.90 -0.10
N TYR A 22 16.66 3.73 0.55
CA TYR A 22 16.75 2.43 -0.13
C TYR A 22 15.41 1.87 -0.58
N ALA A 23 14.37 2.13 0.17
CA ALA A 23 13.05 1.63 -0.14
C ALA A 23 12.41 2.34 -1.36
N VAL A 24 12.77 3.61 -1.59
CA VAL A 24 12.34 4.38 -2.78
C VAL A 24 12.85 3.77 -4.10
N ALA A 25 13.89 2.94 -4.06
CA ALA A 25 14.49 2.35 -5.27
C ALA A 25 13.75 1.12 -5.81
N SER A 26 12.83 0.54 -5.06
CA SER A 26 11.99 -0.58 -5.52
C SER A 26 10.57 -0.17 -5.86
N ASP A 27 10.24 1.08 -5.61
CA ASP A 27 8.95 1.63 -5.88
C ASP A 27 8.78 1.99 -7.37
N HIS A 28 7.54 2.09 -7.82
CA HIS A 28 7.19 2.45 -9.18
C HIS A 28 7.64 3.87 -9.52
N GLN A 29 7.70 4.21 -10.80
CA GLN A 29 8.04 5.56 -11.22
C GLN A 29 6.93 6.52 -10.81
N ASP A 30 7.20 7.32 -9.79
CA ASP A 30 6.30 8.32 -9.30
C ASP A 30 6.23 9.54 -10.18
N THR A 31 5.07 10.17 -10.19
CA THR A 31 4.96 11.52 -10.68
C THR A 31 5.56 12.50 -9.65
N PRO A 32 6.04 13.69 -10.05
CA PRO A 32 6.52 14.67 -9.08
C PRO A 32 5.50 15.04 -7.99
N GLU A 33 4.20 14.86 -8.27
CA GLU A 33 3.13 15.11 -7.30
C GLU A 33 3.11 14.02 -6.21
N VAL A 34 3.32 12.76 -6.57
CA VAL A 34 3.40 11.63 -5.63
C VAL A 34 4.66 11.73 -4.78
N GLU A 35 5.82 12.05 -5.38
CA GLU A 35 7.07 12.28 -4.64
C GLU A 35 6.94 13.37 -3.56
N LEU A 36 6.12 14.40 -3.82
CA LEU A 36 5.85 15.48 -2.86
C LEU A 36 4.78 15.13 -1.82
N SER A 37 4.00 14.07 -2.05
CA SER A 37 2.90 13.65 -1.18
C SER A 37 2.87 12.13 -1.01
N PRO A 38 3.71 11.53 -0.15
CA PRO A 38 3.79 10.08 0.05
C PRO A 38 2.45 9.40 0.42
N ARG A 39 1.47 10.18 0.87
CA ARG A 39 0.11 9.67 1.14
C ARG A 39 -0.70 9.40 -0.12
N MET A 40 -0.27 9.92 -1.28
CA MET A 40 -0.83 9.63 -2.61
C MET A 40 -0.15 8.44 -3.29
N ASP A 41 0.96 7.99 -2.73
CA ASP A 41 1.74 6.89 -3.25
C ASP A 41 1.07 5.56 -2.90
N ILE A 42 0.59 4.85 -3.94
CA ILE A 42 0.10 3.48 -3.81
C ILE A 42 1.31 2.56 -3.93
N ASN A 43 1.71 1.96 -2.82
CA ASN A 43 2.79 0.99 -2.85
C ASN A 43 2.31 -0.31 -3.51
N ASP A 44 1.18 -0.87 -3.05
CA ASP A 44 0.64 -2.13 -3.57
C ASP A 44 -0.88 -2.21 -3.50
N VAL A 45 -1.45 -3.05 -4.38
CA VAL A 45 -2.85 -3.47 -4.34
C VAL A 45 -2.91 -4.99 -4.39
N TYR A 46 -3.56 -5.58 -3.39
CA TYR A 46 -3.72 -7.04 -3.29
C TYR A 46 -5.18 -7.44 -3.33
N ALA A 47 -5.44 -8.62 -3.92
CA ALA A 47 -6.72 -9.29 -3.88
C ALA A 47 -6.50 -10.79 -3.67
N PHE A 48 -7.08 -11.37 -2.62
CA PHE A 48 -6.89 -12.77 -2.26
C PHE A 48 -8.12 -13.32 -1.52
N PRO A 49 -8.25 -14.65 -1.37
CA PRO A 49 -9.33 -15.25 -0.60
C PRO A 49 -9.42 -14.69 0.82
N GLY A 50 -10.63 -14.39 1.27
CA GLY A 50 -10.89 -13.93 2.63
C GLY A 50 -10.92 -15.07 3.66
N ALA A 51 -11.54 -14.83 4.81
CA ALA A 51 -11.63 -15.79 5.92
C ALA A 51 -12.46 -17.05 5.60
N SER A 52 -13.26 -17.00 4.53
CA SER A 52 -14.02 -18.15 3.99
C SER A 52 -14.04 -18.10 2.46
N ASP A 53 -14.39 -19.23 1.83
CA ASP A 53 -14.35 -19.39 0.38
C ASP A 53 -15.28 -18.44 -0.39
N ASP A 54 -16.32 -17.93 0.24
CA ASP A 54 -17.26 -16.95 -0.33
C ASP A 54 -16.83 -15.51 -0.15
N ARG A 55 -15.69 -15.24 0.51
CA ARG A 55 -15.18 -13.91 0.79
C ARG A 55 -13.89 -13.61 0.03
N ILE A 56 -13.65 -12.33 -0.18
CA ILE A 56 -12.42 -11.79 -0.76
C ILE A 56 -11.87 -10.67 0.11
N ALA A 57 -10.57 -10.65 0.28
CA ALA A 57 -9.84 -9.56 0.89
C ALA A 57 -9.23 -8.68 -0.21
N LEU A 58 -9.39 -7.36 -0.08
CA LEU A 58 -8.77 -6.34 -0.90
C LEU A 58 -7.88 -5.50 0.01
N VAL A 59 -6.65 -5.26 -0.39
CA VAL A 59 -5.71 -4.45 0.38
C VAL A 59 -5.09 -3.39 -0.53
N MET A 60 -4.99 -2.18 -0.03
CA MET A 60 -4.19 -1.11 -0.61
C MET A 60 -3.21 -0.64 0.44
N THR A 61 -1.92 -0.61 0.11
CA THR A 61 -0.88 -0.01 0.95
C THR A 61 -0.42 1.31 0.37
N THR A 62 -0.08 2.24 1.25
CA THR A 62 0.42 3.58 0.89
C THR A 62 1.40 4.07 1.94
N SER A 63 2.20 5.07 1.59
CA SER A 63 3.16 5.69 2.50
C SER A 63 4.27 4.76 3.03
N SER A 64 4.58 3.66 2.34
CA SER A 64 5.74 2.82 2.67
C SER A 64 7.03 3.45 2.13
N PRO A 65 8.19 3.21 2.78
CA PRO A 65 8.36 2.53 4.06
C PRO A 65 8.24 3.48 5.26
N LEU A 66 7.52 3.07 6.26
CA LEU A 66 7.43 3.78 7.53
C LEU A 66 8.31 3.08 8.57
N THR A 67 9.33 3.76 9.07
CA THR A 67 10.05 3.27 10.25
C THR A 67 9.12 3.23 11.48
N PRO A 68 9.43 2.44 12.54
CA PRO A 68 8.64 2.42 13.75
C PRO A 68 8.39 3.82 14.36
N ALA A 69 9.37 4.72 14.27
CA ALA A 69 9.22 6.09 14.76
C ALA A 69 8.25 6.94 13.90
N GLN A 70 8.30 6.79 12.58
CA GLN A 70 7.39 7.47 11.64
C GLN A 70 5.97 6.93 11.75
N THR A 71 5.81 5.62 11.96
CA THR A 71 4.52 4.94 12.11
C THR A 71 3.64 5.58 13.19
N GLN A 72 4.25 6.06 14.29
CA GLN A 72 3.50 6.69 15.39
C GLN A 72 2.73 7.95 14.96
N ASN A 73 3.19 8.64 13.93
CA ASN A 73 2.61 9.88 13.42
C ASN A 73 2.00 9.71 12.01
N ALA A 74 2.05 8.50 11.47
CA ALA A 74 1.49 8.24 10.16
C ALA A 74 -0.05 8.33 10.19
N SER A 75 -0.62 8.96 9.17
CA SER A 75 -2.06 9.13 9.03
C SER A 75 -2.44 9.24 7.56
N PHE A 76 -3.61 8.72 7.23
CA PHE A 76 -4.23 9.00 5.93
C PHE A 76 -4.54 10.49 5.77
N ASP A 77 -4.59 10.94 4.53
CA ASP A 77 -4.89 12.33 4.20
C ASP A 77 -6.41 12.50 4.03
N PRO A 78 -7.07 13.41 4.78
CA PRO A 78 -8.51 13.61 4.68
C PRO A 78 -8.95 14.25 3.36
N ASP A 79 -8.03 14.86 2.61
CA ASP A 79 -8.32 15.49 1.33
C ASP A 79 -8.19 14.52 0.15
N LEU A 80 -7.87 13.25 0.41
CA LEU A 80 -7.69 12.21 -0.61
C LEU A 80 -8.85 11.22 -0.65
N LEU A 81 -9.20 10.83 -1.86
CA LEU A 81 -10.09 9.73 -2.18
C LEU A 81 -9.27 8.49 -2.55
N TYR A 82 -9.29 7.48 -1.69
CA TYR A 82 -8.74 6.15 -1.95
C TYR A 82 -9.82 5.27 -2.55
N GLN A 83 -9.53 4.57 -3.63
CA GLN A 83 -10.58 3.86 -4.36
C GLN A 83 -10.07 2.53 -4.91
N PHE A 84 -10.80 1.46 -4.62
CA PHE A 84 -10.71 0.21 -5.35
C PHE A 84 -11.71 0.25 -6.50
N LYS A 85 -11.23 -0.03 -7.70
CA LYS A 85 -12.02 -0.13 -8.92
C LYS A 85 -12.14 -1.60 -9.30
N ILE A 86 -13.33 -2.02 -9.68
CA ILE A 86 -13.65 -3.41 -9.98
C ILE A 86 -14.29 -3.49 -11.36
N ASP A 87 -13.65 -4.21 -12.26
CA ASP A 87 -14.20 -4.67 -13.52
C ASP A 87 -14.75 -6.09 -13.33
N ASN A 88 -16.05 -6.28 -13.46
CA ASN A 88 -16.70 -7.57 -13.37
C ASN A 88 -17.39 -8.01 -14.68
N THR A 89 -17.15 -7.28 -15.75
CA THR A 89 -17.60 -7.61 -17.12
C THR A 89 -16.47 -8.06 -18.01
N GLY A 90 -15.21 -7.68 -17.70
CA GLY A 90 -14.00 -8.08 -18.42
C GLY A 90 -13.65 -7.17 -19.58
N ASP A 91 -14.14 -5.93 -19.57
CA ASP A 91 -13.85 -4.94 -20.62
C ASP A 91 -12.76 -3.91 -20.24
N ALA A 92 -12.12 -4.11 -19.08
CA ALA A 92 -11.10 -3.23 -18.50
C ALA A 92 -11.62 -1.82 -18.12
N VAL A 93 -12.91 -1.69 -17.92
CA VAL A 93 -13.56 -0.51 -17.35
C VAL A 93 -14.19 -0.90 -16.03
N GLU A 94 -14.09 -0.04 -15.04
CA GLU A 94 -14.71 -0.31 -13.74
C GLU A 94 -16.23 -0.26 -13.78
N ASP A 95 -16.86 -1.35 -13.36
CA ASP A 95 -18.31 -1.45 -13.17
C ASP A 95 -18.70 -1.03 -11.75
N LEU A 96 -17.83 -1.29 -10.79
CA LEU A 96 -18.02 -0.98 -9.39
C LEU A 96 -16.81 -0.26 -8.80
N VAL A 97 -17.09 0.54 -7.78
CA VAL A 97 -16.06 1.17 -6.94
C VAL A 97 -16.35 0.94 -5.47
N ILE A 98 -15.29 0.82 -4.69
CA ILE A 98 -15.32 0.96 -3.24
C ILE A 98 -14.44 2.15 -2.91
N GLN A 99 -15.07 3.19 -2.36
CA GLN A 99 -14.41 4.45 -2.04
C GLN A 99 -14.16 4.56 -0.55
N VAL A 100 -12.97 4.96 -0.19
CA VAL A 100 -12.54 5.14 1.20
C VAL A 100 -12.06 6.58 1.37
N THR A 101 -12.64 7.25 2.35
CA THR A 101 -12.26 8.61 2.75
C THR A 101 -11.96 8.64 4.24
N PHE A 102 -11.23 9.64 4.64
CA PHE A 102 -10.86 9.83 6.03
C PHE A 102 -11.32 11.20 6.53
N ASP A 103 -11.61 11.30 7.81
CA ASP A 103 -11.90 12.55 8.49
C ASP A 103 -11.26 12.57 9.88
N GLY A 104 -11.21 13.75 10.49
CA GLY A 104 -10.59 13.92 11.79
C GLY A 104 -9.05 13.90 11.74
N SER A 105 -8.43 13.80 12.89
CA SER A 105 -6.98 13.78 13.03
C SER A 105 -6.51 13.01 14.26
N GLY A 106 -5.30 12.46 14.21
CA GLY A 106 -4.70 11.74 15.32
C GLY A 106 -5.59 10.59 15.82
N ALA A 107 -5.80 10.51 17.13
CA ALA A 107 -6.63 9.48 17.76
C ALA A 107 -8.13 9.57 17.39
N ASN A 108 -8.58 10.67 16.80
CA ASN A 108 -9.95 10.87 16.35
C ASN A 108 -10.14 10.63 14.85
N SER A 109 -9.10 10.22 14.14
CA SER A 109 -9.20 9.84 12.72
C SER A 109 -10.23 8.74 12.52
N ARG A 110 -11.06 8.92 11.50
CA ARG A 110 -12.13 7.99 11.12
C ARG A 110 -11.98 7.61 9.67
N VAL A 111 -12.37 6.40 9.34
CA VAL A 111 -12.50 5.88 7.99
C VAL A 111 -13.97 5.79 7.63
N ASN A 112 -14.32 6.15 6.39
CA ASN A 112 -15.64 6.00 5.81
C ASN A 112 -15.50 5.21 4.51
N VAL A 113 -16.30 4.16 4.36
CA VAL A 113 -16.32 3.28 3.19
C VAL A 113 -17.65 3.36 2.51
N VAL A 114 -17.67 3.70 1.23
CA VAL A 114 -18.86 3.71 0.38
C VAL A 114 -18.71 2.66 -0.71
N GLY A 115 -19.71 1.86 -0.93
CA GLY A 115 -19.73 0.84 -1.96
C GLY A 115 -19.71 -0.60 -1.42
N PRO A 116 -19.58 -1.62 -2.32
CA PRO A 116 -19.46 -1.50 -3.78
C PRO A 116 -20.68 -0.84 -4.43
N VAL A 117 -20.45 0.12 -5.31
CA VAL A 117 -21.48 0.86 -6.06
C VAL A 117 -20.97 1.21 -7.46
N ALA A 118 -21.89 1.51 -8.39
CA ALA A 118 -21.49 2.03 -9.69
C ALA A 118 -20.72 3.35 -9.54
N PRO A 119 -19.62 3.55 -10.29
CA PRO A 119 -18.87 4.79 -10.28
C PRO A 119 -19.68 5.95 -10.86
N VAL A 120 -19.42 7.17 -10.39
CA VAL A 120 -19.97 8.39 -11.03
C VAL A 120 -19.27 8.69 -12.35
N MET A 121 -18.00 8.32 -12.44
CA MET A 121 -17.15 8.46 -13.63
C MET A 121 -16.23 7.24 -13.71
N THR A 122 -15.92 6.81 -14.93
CA THR A 122 -14.99 5.74 -15.23
C THR A 122 -13.66 6.30 -15.76
N GLY A 123 -12.62 5.44 -15.76
CA GLY A 123 -11.31 5.77 -16.32
C GLY A 123 -10.38 6.48 -15.31
N THR A 124 -9.60 7.44 -15.78
CA THR A 124 -8.55 8.10 -14.99
C THR A 124 -9.06 9.21 -14.08
N ARG A 125 -10.29 9.66 -14.27
CA ARG A 125 -10.90 10.69 -13.42
C ARG A 125 -11.78 10.02 -12.37
N ASN A 126 -11.60 10.43 -11.11
CA ASN A 126 -12.40 9.92 -9.99
C ASN A 126 -13.37 11.01 -9.51
N LYS A 127 -14.52 10.56 -9.02
CA LYS A 127 -15.51 11.44 -8.39
C LYS A 127 -16.12 10.72 -7.20
N LEU A 128 -16.23 11.43 -6.09
CA LEU A 128 -16.87 10.90 -4.88
C LEU A 128 -18.34 10.56 -5.16
N VAL A 129 -18.72 9.35 -4.82
CA VAL A 129 -20.12 8.90 -4.83
C VAL A 129 -20.82 9.49 -3.61
N GLN A 130 -21.89 10.23 -3.84
CA GLN A 130 -22.71 10.82 -2.78
C GLN A 130 -23.67 9.76 -2.24
N ALA A 131 -23.20 8.97 -1.29
CA ALA A 131 -23.98 7.91 -0.66
C ALA A 131 -23.63 7.80 0.84
N THR A 132 -24.52 7.19 1.61
CA THR A 132 -24.25 6.85 3.00
C THR A 132 -23.15 5.80 3.05
N ALA A 133 -22.18 5.98 3.95
CA ALA A 133 -21.12 5.02 4.16
C ALA A 133 -21.68 3.66 4.58
N SER A 134 -21.23 2.60 3.91
CA SER A 134 -21.54 1.21 4.25
C SER A 134 -20.93 0.81 5.60
N VAL A 135 -19.72 1.35 5.87
CA VAL A 135 -19.00 1.18 7.14
C VAL A 135 -18.32 2.51 7.48
N SER A 136 -18.38 2.90 8.74
CA SER A 136 -17.65 4.06 9.24
C SER A 136 -17.24 3.86 10.69
N GLY A 137 -16.05 4.32 11.05
CA GLY A 137 -15.56 4.22 12.42
C GLY A 137 -14.12 4.70 12.58
N ARG A 138 -13.54 4.46 13.74
CA ARG A 138 -12.17 4.88 14.04
C ARG A 138 -11.16 4.05 13.26
N VAL A 139 -10.09 4.68 12.81
CA VAL A 139 -8.89 3.98 12.30
C VAL A 139 -8.28 3.09 13.40
N ASN A 140 -7.43 2.15 13.01
CA ASN A 140 -6.82 1.16 13.90
C ASN A 140 -7.83 0.23 14.63
N THR A 141 -9.02 0.07 14.05
CA THR A 141 -10.08 -0.78 14.58
C THR A 141 -10.70 -1.56 13.43
N THR A 142 -10.96 -2.84 13.62
CA THR A 142 -11.75 -3.62 12.66
C THR A 142 -13.21 -3.24 12.82
N LEU A 143 -13.83 -2.79 11.74
CA LEU A 143 -15.20 -2.28 11.68
C LEU A 143 -16.05 -3.14 10.75
N GLY A 144 -17.36 -2.96 10.83
CA GLY A 144 -18.32 -3.67 9.98
C GLY A 144 -18.80 -4.99 10.60
N SER A 145 -19.34 -5.87 9.77
CA SER A 145 -19.89 -7.15 10.21
C SER A 145 -19.34 -8.32 9.40
N PRO A 146 -19.26 -9.53 9.98
CA PRO A 146 -18.82 -10.74 9.27
C PRO A 146 -19.69 -11.12 8.08
N SER A 147 -20.97 -10.73 8.07
CA SER A 147 -21.90 -11.00 6.95
C SER A 147 -21.90 -9.91 5.87
N GLY A 148 -21.22 -8.78 6.11
CA GLY A 148 -21.13 -7.65 5.21
C GLY A 148 -19.68 -7.30 4.88
N ILE A 149 -19.42 -6.01 4.74
CA ILE A 149 -18.08 -5.48 4.57
C ILE A 149 -17.45 -5.33 5.95
N GLN A 150 -16.22 -5.83 6.07
CA GLN A 150 -15.34 -5.51 7.17
C GLN A 150 -14.21 -4.61 6.65
N VAL A 151 -13.79 -3.65 7.45
CA VAL A 151 -12.67 -2.75 7.11
C VAL A 151 -11.74 -2.60 8.29
N PHE A 152 -10.46 -2.58 8.00
CA PHE A 152 -9.42 -2.05 8.86
C PHE A 152 -8.64 -0.99 8.07
N ALA A 153 -8.38 0.15 8.68
CA ALA A 153 -7.49 1.18 8.14
C ALA A 153 -6.50 1.62 9.21
N GLY A 154 -5.21 1.56 8.91
CA GLY A 154 -4.15 1.90 9.87
C GLY A 154 -2.80 1.30 9.48
N PRO A 155 -1.75 1.53 10.27
CA PRO A 155 -0.43 0.97 10.01
C PRO A 155 -0.44 -0.56 10.17
N ARG A 156 0.31 -1.22 9.28
CA ARG A 156 0.62 -2.66 9.28
C ARG A 156 2.07 -2.86 8.86
N ASP A 157 2.66 -3.99 9.24
CA ASP A 157 3.90 -4.43 8.62
C ASP A 157 3.72 -4.38 7.11
N ASP A 158 4.73 -3.90 6.40
CA ASP A 158 4.70 -3.87 4.95
C ASP A 158 4.67 -5.31 4.41
N PRO A 159 3.60 -5.73 3.70
CA PRO A 159 3.47 -7.10 3.24
C PRO A 159 4.32 -7.41 2.00
N PHE A 160 4.90 -6.38 1.37
CA PHE A 160 5.72 -6.58 0.19
C PHE A 160 7.03 -7.26 0.57
N PHE A 161 7.26 -8.45 0.01
CA PHE A 161 8.46 -9.22 0.22
C PHE A 161 9.29 -9.29 -1.06
N LEU A 162 10.44 -8.66 -1.04
CA LEU A 162 11.41 -8.77 -2.11
C LEU A 162 12.84 -8.81 -1.55
N ASP A 163 13.61 -9.80 -2.03
CA ASP A 163 15.07 -9.82 -1.83
C ASP A 163 15.73 -8.84 -2.80
N LEU A 164 15.70 -7.55 -2.44
CA LEU A 164 16.16 -6.44 -3.30
C LEU A 164 17.63 -6.56 -3.69
N GLU A 165 18.49 -6.98 -2.77
CA GLU A 165 19.89 -7.18 -3.10
C GLU A 165 20.07 -8.22 -4.19
N GLN A 166 19.38 -9.37 -4.05
CA GLN A 166 19.44 -10.44 -5.06
C GLN A 166 18.81 -10.01 -6.39
N PHE A 167 17.70 -9.25 -6.31
CA PHE A 167 17.06 -8.68 -7.49
C PHE A 167 18.05 -7.83 -8.31
N PHE A 168 18.75 -6.90 -7.66
CA PHE A 168 19.73 -6.04 -8.35
C PHE A 168 21.03 -6.76 -8.75
N ARG A 169 21.31 -7.93 -8.17
CA ARG A 169 22.36 -8.83 -8.67
C ARG A 169 21.98 -9.53 -9.98
N ILE A 170 20.67 -9.71 -10.21
CA ILE A 170 20.14 -10.29 -11.45
C ILE A 170 19.98 -9.20 -12.52
N ILE A 171 19.46 -8.01 -12.12
CA ILE A 171 19.12 -6.89 -13.02
C ILE A 171 19.84 -5.62 -12.54
N PRO A 172 21.15 -5.50 -12.71
CA PRO A 172 21.93 -4.40 -12.13
C PRO A 172 21.66 -3.03 -12.75
N ASP A 173 21.11 -2.96 -13.95
CA ASP A 173 20.70 -1.74 -14.64
C ASP A 173 19.49 -1.04 -13.99
N ARG A 174 18.83 -1.71 -13.05
CA ARG A 174 17.70 -1.20 -12.28
C ARG A 174 18.06 -0.79 -10.86
N LYS A 175 19.32 -0.99 -10.43
CA LYS A 175 19.74 -0.63 -9.07
C LYS A 175 19.66 0.87 -8.83
N PRO A 176 19.44 1.30 -7.57
CA PRO A 176 19.38 2.71 -7.22
C PRO A 176 20.70 3.41 -7.51
N VAL A 177 20.62 4.71 -7.78
CA VAL A 177 21.80 5.56 -8.06
C VAL A 177 22.58 5.95 -6.80
N SER A 178 22.03 5.70 -5.62
CA SER A 178 22.66 6.03 -4.33
C SER A 178 22.39 4.95 -3.28
N GLY A 179 23.22 4.92 -2.25
CA GLY A 179 23.07 4.01 -1.14
C GLY A 179 23.80 2.67 -1.26
N PRO A 180 23.73 1.69 -0.29
CA PRO A 180 24.47 0.44 -0.37
C PRO A 180 24.14 -0.39 -1.61
N LEU A 181 22.89 -0.43 -2.04
CA LEU A 181 22.52 -1.19 -3.24
C LEU A 181 23.11 -0.60 -4.53
N SER A 182 23.44 0.69 -4.56
CA SER A 182 24.16 1.31 -5.67
C SER A 182 25.58 0.79 -5.84
N GLN A 183 26.17 0.21 -4.78
CA GLN A 183 27.51 -0.34 -4.77
C GLN A 183 27.59 -1.75 -5.34
N LEU A 184 26.46 -2.38 -5.67
CA LEU A 184 26.45 -3.66 -6.37
C LEU A 184 27.07 -3.54 -7.76
N PRO A 185 27.68 -4.62 -8.30
CA PRO A 185 28.27 -4.61 -9.63
C PRO A 185 27.28 -4.15 -10.72
N ASP A 186 27.82 -3.50 -11.78
CA ASP A 186 27.03 -3.06 -12.94
C ASP A 186 26.75 -4.20 -13.95
N VAL A 187 27.25 -5.39 -13.66
CA VAL A 187 27.01 -6.59 -14.48
C VAL A 187 26.27 -7.63 -13.64
N PRO A 188 25.45 -8.50 -14.25
CA PRO A 188 24.76 -9.55 -13.51
C PRO A 188 25.75 -10.46 -12.77
N THR A 189 25.52 -10.66 -11.49
CA THR A 189 26.30 -11.57 -10.62
C THR A 189 25.45 -12.72 -10.08
N ALA A 190 24.17 -12.76 -10.44
CA ALA A 190 23.25 -13.85 -10.17
C ALA A 190 22.32 -14.05 -11.36
N THR A 191 21.78 -15.25 -11.50
CA THR A 191 20.85 -15.65 -12.57
C THR A 191 19.48 -16.05 -12.04
N ALA A 192 19.32 -16.15 -10.70
CA ALA A 192 18.09 -16.55 -10.05
C ALA A 192 17.99 -15.94 -8.64
N PHE A 193 16.78 -15.89 -8.12
CA PHE A 193 16.56 -15.57 -6.71
C PHE A 193 17.16 -16.62 -5.78
N ARG A 194 17.42 -16.22 -4.53
CA ARG A 194 17.89 -17.14 -3.49
C ARG A 194 16.82 -18.22 -3.24
N ALA A 195 17.26 -19.39 -2.83
CA ALA A 195 16.35 -20.47 -2.46
C ALA A 195 15.45 -20.08 -1.28
N PRO A 196 14.27 -20.70 -1.13
CA PRO A 196 13.43 -20.53 0.05
C PRO A 196 14.24 -20.71 1.34
N GLY A 197 14.05 -19.81 2.31
CA GLY A 197 14.80 -19.77 3.57
C GLY A 197 16.17 -19.08 3.51
N ALA A 198 16.69 -18.77 2.30
CA ALA A 198 17.90 -17.95 2.13
C ALA A 198 17.60 -16.55 1.59
N ALA A 199 16.38 -16.30 1.16
CA ALA A 199 15.93 -14.99 0.72
C ALA A 199 15.88 -14.01 1.91
N VAL A 200 16.21 -12.75 1.65
CA VAL A 200 16.24 -11.69 2.67
C VAL A 200 15.06 -10.77 2.43
N ASP A 201 14.22 -10.63 3.44
CA ASP A 201 13.18 -9.60 3.46
C ASP A 201 13.83 -8.24 3.69
N TYR A 202 13.86 -7.44 2.63
CA TYR A 202 14.49 -6.12 2.68
C TYR A 202 13.62 -5.07 3.38
N LEU A 203 12.32 -5.29 3.45
CA LEU A 203 11.36 -4.43 4.13
C LEU A 203 11.02 -4.89 5.55
N ALA A 204 11.71 -5.92 6.06
CA ALA A 204 11.52 -6.38 7.43
C ALA A 204 11.66 -5.24 8.44
N GLY A 205 10.63 -5.04 9.25
CA GLY A 205 10.61 -4.04 10.33
C GLY A 205 10.23 -2.63 9.91
N VAL A 206 9.75 -2.43 8.68
CA VAL A 206 9.06 -1.21 8.26
C VAL A 206 7.57 -1.47 8.10
N ASN A 207 6.79 -0.39 8.13
CA ASN A 207 5.34 -0.43 8.02
C ASN A 207 4.87 0.34 6.78
N ALA A 208 3.63 0.06 6.38
CA ALA A 208 2.84 0.85 5.45
C ALA A 208 1.53 1.30 6.14
N LEU A 209 0.87 2.32 5.62
CA LEU A 209 -0.54 2.55 5.90
C LEU A 209 -1.35 1.60 5.02
N ALA A 210 -2.17 0.77 5.61
CA ALA A 210 -2.98 -0.22 4.91
C ALA A 210 -4.48 0.06 5.06
N ILE A 211 -5.20 -0.02 3.95
CA ILE A 211 -6.65 -0.12 3.89
C ILE A 211 -6.97 -1.57 3.53
N VAL A 212 -7.54 -2.31 4.46
CA VAL A 212 -7.91 -3.71 4.30
C VAL A 212 -9.42 -3.82 4.32
N LEU A 213 -9.98 -4.36 3.25
CA LEU A 213 -11.41 -4.65 3.13
C LEU A 213 -11.61 -6.15 3.00
N GLU A 214 -12.60 -6.71 3.68
CA GLU A 214 -13.04 -8.06 3.45
C GLU A 214 -14.55 -8.09 3.27
N LEU A 215 -15.03 -8.70 2.17
CA LEU A 215 -16.43 -8.68 1.79
C LEU A 215 -16.83 -9.95 1.04
N PRO A 216 -18.15 -10.28 1.02
CA PRO A 216 -18.66 -11.38 0.21
C PRO A 216 -18.34 -11.17 -1.28
N LYS A 217 -17.83 -12.21 -1.95
CA LYS A 217 -17.56 -12.20 -3.41
C LYS A 217 -18.80 -11.83 -4.21
N SER A 218 -19.97 -12.23 -3.75
CA SER A 218 -21.25 -11.92 -4.39
C SER A 218 -21.56 -10.44 -4.50
N MET A 219 -20.91 -9.59 -3.68
CA MET A 219 -21.05 -8.12 -3.80
C MET A 219 -20.25 -7.56 -4.98
N LEU A 220 -19.26 -8.28 -5.49
CA LEU A 220 -18.40 -7.85 -6.60
C LEU A 220 -18.75 -8.55 -7.93
N THR A 221 -19.34 -9.75 -7.87
CA THR A 221 -19.67 -10.55 -9.03
C THR A 221 -21.16 -10.40 -9.38
N THR A 222 -21.47 -9.59 -10.36
CA THR A 222 -22.82 -9.46 -10.92
C THR A 222 -22.88 -10.20 -12.25
N GLY A 223 -24.04 -10.75 -12.61
CA GLY A 223 -24.23 -11.38 -13.91
C GLY A 223 -23.51 -12.71 -14.15
N GLY A 224 -23.00 -13.36 -13.10
CA GLY A 224 -22.38 -14.69 -13.20
C GLY A 224 -20.91 -14.70 -13.63
N SER A 225 -20.25 -13.55 -13.68
CA SER A 225 -18.79 -13.50 -13.92
C SER A 225 -18.04 -14.20 -12.78
N THR A 226 -17.10 -15.08 -13.14
CA THR A 226 -16.19 -15.76 -12.21
C THR A 226 -14.82 -15.10 -12.14
N ARG A 227 -14.59 -14.05 -12.93
CA ARG A 227 -13.35 -13.27 -12.97
C ARG A 227 -13.68 -11.80 -12.75
N ILE A 228 -12.84 -11.14 -11.98
CA ILE A 228 -12.89 -9.69 -11.75
C ILE A 228 -11.49 -9.10 -11.93
N GLY A 229 -11.42 -7.94 -12.57
CA GLY A 229 -10.25 -7.07 -12.55
C GLY A 229 -10.33 -6.14 -11.34
N ILE A 230 -9.20 -5.89 -10.67
CA ILE A 230 -9.13 -4.99 -9.53
C ILE A 230 -7.90 -4.12 -9.65
N TRP A 231 -8.05 -2.82 -9.44
CA TRP A 231 -6.94 -1.87 -9.31
C TRP A 231 -7.27 -0.76 -8.32
N GLY A 232 -6.25 -0.04 -7.90
CA GLY A 232 -6.36 1.06 -6.96
C GLY A 232 -6.14 2.41 -7.62
N THR A 233 -6.77 3.45 -7.08
CA THR A 233 -6.45 4.84 -7.39
C THR A 233 -6.51 5.69 -6.13
N ILE A 234 -5.64 6.72 -6.07
CA ILE A 234 -5.73 7.80 -5.09
C ILE A 234 -5.86 9.11 -5.87
N SER A 235 -6.74 9.98 -5.43
CA SER A 235 -6.97 11.28 -6.10
C SER A 235 -7.42 12.35 -5.10
N ARG A 236 -7.29 13.61 -5.48
CA ARG A 236 -7.89 14.77 -4.82
C ARG A 236 -9.20 15.17 -5.45
#